data_976c95cdfb32133e336a3eacab59f5e4
#
_entry.id   976c95cdfb32133e336a3eacab59f5e4
#
_cell.length_a   1.000
_cell.length_b   1.000
_cell.length_c   1.000
_cell.angle_alpha   90.00
_cell.angle_beta   90.00
_cell.angle_gamma   90.00
#
_symmetry.space_group_name_H-M   'P 1'
#
loop_
_entity.id
_entity.type
_entity.pdbx_description
1 polymer ?
#
loop_
_entity_poly.entity_id
_entity_poly.type
_entity_poly.pdbx_seq_one_letter_code
_entity_poly.pdbx_strand_id
1 'polypeptide(L)'
;MFVPDPLRAAVSDEAWLAAMLDAERALAEVTGDEEAAAACHPELYDVERLCEEGRADANPVVPLARALRERAPGAHRGATSQDILDTAAMLVARNARELVLAELDGAAAAAASLAEQHRSTPMAARTLLQQAAPTTFGLKAAGWLVGLVDARRRLAGARLPAQLGGPVGTMDPELTSRFAAALGLEEPVVPWHVHRGPVAELGAALDAAAAACAKVGLDVVLLAQTEVGEVSEAESGGSSSMPHKRNPAAAVLARACARIVHANAGLLTAGDYEHERAAGAWQAEWPALSAALAFAGGAAAAARRSLEGLEVHADRMQANIAVEALPGEGAATAEALVDRALAHYREST
;
A
#
# COMPACT_ATOMS: atom_id res chain seq x y z
N MET A 1 13.12 -9.13 -2.67
CA MET A 1 13.82 -9.45 -1.42
C MET A 1 13.01 -9.03 -0.18
N PHE A 2 12.47 -7.81 -0.10
CA PHE A 2 11.79 -7.29 1.10
C PHE A 2 10.26 -7.42 1.07
N VAL A 3 9.70 -7.79 -0.06
CA VAL A 3 8.26 -7.88 -0.29
C VAL A 3 7.84 -9.35 -0.30
N PRO A 4 6.77 -9.75 0.44
CA PRO A 4 6.21 -11.10 0.38
C PRO A 4 5.79 -11.52 -1.03
N ASP A 5 5.89 -12.82 -1.33
CA ASP A 5 5.59 -13.37 -2.66
C ASP A 5 4.20 -13.03 -3.19
N PRO A 6 3.11 -13.11 -2.41
CA PRO A 6 1.78 -12.75 -2.92
C PRO A 6 1.69 -11.30 -3.39
N LEU A 7 2.35 -10.36 -2.69
CA LEU A 7 2.37 -8.94 -3.06
C LEU A 7 3.22 -8.69 -4.30
N ARG A 8 4.33 -9.43 -4.49
CA ARG A 8 5.12 -9.35 -5.73
C ARG A 8 4.34 -9.88 -6.92
N ALA A 9 3.66 -11.01 -6.73
CA ALA A 9 2.84 -11.59 -7.78
C ALA A 9 1.68 -10.67 -8.19
N ALA A 10 1.05 -9.98 -7.23
CA ALA A 10 -0.09 -9.10 -7.50
C ALA A 10 0.26 -7.85 -8.36
N VAL A 11 1.55 -7.53 -8.51
CA VAL A 11 2.02 -6.39 -9.31
C VAL A 11 3.02 -6.80 -10.40
N SER A 12 3.10 -8.10 -10.71
CA SER A 12 3.98 -8.63 -11.75
C SER A 12 3.49 -8.30 -13.17
N ASP A 13 4.34 -8.49 -14.18
CA ASP A 13 3.97 -8.29 -15.58
C ASP A 13 2.80 -9.21 -15.98
N GLU A 14 2.74 -10.43 -15.44
CA GLU A 14 1.60 -11.35 -15.63
C GLU A 14 0.30 -10.80 -15.00
N ALA A 15 0.38 -10.17 -13.82
CA ALA A 15 -0.79 -9.55 -13.20
C ALA A 15 -1.28 -8.34 -14.01
N TRP A 16 -0.37 -7.55 -14.56
CA TRP A 16 -0.71 -6.45 -15.46
C TRP A 16 -1.31 -6.95 -16.76
N LEU A 17 -0.75 -8.01 -17.37
CA LEU A 17 -1.31 -8.63 -18.57
C LEU A 17 -2.73 -9.15 -18.31
N ALA A 18 -2.94 -9.89 -17.23
CA ALA A 18 -4.25 -10.39 -16.84
C ALA A 18 -5.26 -9.23 -16.67
N ALA A 19 -4.87 -8.16 -15.99
CA ALA A 19 -5.72 -6.98 -15.79
C ALA A 19 -6.04 -6.23 -17.10
N MET A 20 -5.08 -6.11 -18.03
CA MET A 20 -5.33 -5.55 -19.36
C MET A 20 -6.31 -6.40 -20.16
N LEU A 21 -6.18 -7.73 -20.09
CA LEU A 21 -7.09 -8.67 -20.74
C LEU A 21 -8.47 -8.68 -20.10
N ASP A 22 -8.58 -8.50 -18.78
CA ASP A 22 -9.87 -8.32 -18.10
C ASP A 22 -10.57 -7.03 -18.59
N ALA A 23 -9.83 -5.93 -18.77
CA ALA A 23 -10.37 -4.69 -19.34
C ALA A 23 -10.83 -4.87 -20.81
N GLU A 24 -10.02 -5.53 -21.65
CA GLU A 24 -10.41 -5.83 -23.03
C GLU A 24 -11.62 -6.76 -23.11
N ARG A 25 -11.69 -7.77 -22.25
CA ARG A 25 -12.84 -8.67 -22.16
C ARG A 25 -14.11 -7.93 -21.77
N ALA A 26 -14.05 -7.09 -20.73
CA ALA A 26 -15.20 -6.29 -20.32
C ALA A 26 -15.67 -5.34 -21.44
N LEU A 27 -14.74 -4.72 -22.18
CA LEU A 27 -15.07 -3.90 -23.34
C LEU A 27 -15.79 -4.71 -24.43
N ALA A 28 -15.29 -5.90 -24.75
CA ALA A 28 -15.89 -6.82 -25.72
C ALA A 28 -17.30 -7.26 -25.30
N GLU A 29 -17.48 -7.64 -24.04
CA GLU A 29 -18.78 -8.06 -23.48
C GLU A 29 -19.81 -6.92 -23.54
N VAL A 30 -19.47 -5.70 -23.13
CA VAL A 30 -20.42 -4.58 -23.15
C VAL A 30 -20.72 -4.05 -24.56
N THR A 31 -19.88 -4.39 -25.54
CA THR A 31 -20.11 -4.09 -26.97
C THR A 31 -20.71 -5.25 -27.75
N GLY A 32 -20.90 -6.43 -27.13
CA GLY A 32 -21.51 -7.61 -27.71
C GLY A 32 -20.58 -8.38 -28.67
N ASP A 33 -19.28 -8.30 -28.48
CA ASP A 33 -18.27 -8.99 -29.30
C ASP A 33 -17.76 -10.25 -28.58
N GLU A 34 -18.49 -11.36 -28.76
CA GLU A 34 -18.20 -12.65 -28.08
C GLU A 34 -16.84 -13.23 -28.55
N GLU A 35 -16.44 -13.00 -29.83
CA GLU A 35 -15.17 -13.47 -30.34
C GLU A 35 -13.99 -12.74 -29.68
N ALA A 36 -14.08 -11.43 -29.53
CA ALA A 36 -13.09 -10.64 -28.83
C ALA A 36 -13.02 -10.99 -27.33
N ALA A 37 -14.17 -11.22 -26.66
CA ALA A 37 -14.20 -11.65 -25.28
C ALA A 37 -13.52 -13.02 -25.10
N ALA A 38 -13.77 -13.97 -25.98
CA ALA A 38 -13.14 -15.30 -25.98
C ALA A 38 -11.63 -15.28 -26.29
N ALA A 39 -11.11 -14.22 -26.89
CA ALA A 39 -9.68 -14.05 -27.12
C ALA A 39 -8.91 -13.50 -25.90
N CYS A 40 -9.59 -13.02 -24.85
CA CYS A 40 -8.97 -12.35 -23.70
C CYS A 40 -8.59 -13.33 -22.58
N HIS A 41 -7.76 -14.33 -22.89
CA HIS A 41 -7.23 -15.30 -21.92
C HIS A 41 -5.72 -15.18 -21.80
N PRO A 42 -5.14 -14.94 -20.61
CA PRO A 42 -3.70 -14.69 -20.41
C PRO A 42 -2.79 -15.77 -21.01
N GLU A 43 -3.19 -17.04 -20.96
CA GLU A 43 -2.46 -18.19 -21.48
C GLU A 43 -2.28 -18.19 -23.00
N LEU A 44 -2.98 -17.33 -23.72
CA LEU A 44 -2.85 -17.17 -25.15
C LEU A 44 -1.72 -16.21 -25.56
N TYR A 45 -1.10 -15.53 -24.59
CA TYR A 45 -0.14 -14.46 -24.84
C TYR A 45 1.16 -14.71 -24.09
N ASP A 46 2.27 -14.42 -24.76
CA ASP A 46 3.61 -14.45 -24.18
C ASP A 46 3.91 -13.06 -23.59
N VAL A 47 3.96 -12.97 -22.25
CA VAL A 47 4.17 -11.72 -21.53
C VAL A 47 5.56 -11.13 -21.83
N GLU A 48 6.61 -11.95 -21.91
CA GLU A 48 7.97 -11.47 -22.19
C GLU A 48 8.06 -10.84 -23.58
N ARG A 49 7.46 -11.48 -24.57
CA ARG A 49 7.36 -10.95 -25.94
C ARG A 49 6.59 -9.64 -25.99
N LEU A 50 5.44 -9.54 -25.31
CA LEU A 50 4.64 -8.31 -25.28
C LEU A 50 5.41 -7.17 -24.59
N CYS A 51 6.15 -7.46 -23.53
CA CYS A 51 7.00 -6.47 -22.87
C CYS A 51 8.12 -5.97 -23.80
N GLU A 52 8.76 -6.86 -24.55
CA GLU A 52 9.80 -6.49 -25.52
C GLU A 52 9.25 -5.61 -26.65
N GLU A 53 8.15 -6.04 -27.28
CA GLU A 53 7.48 -5.26 -28.34
C GLU A 53 6.96 -3.91 -27.79
N GLY A 54 6.42 -3.88 -26.55
CA GLY A 54 5.91 -2.68 -25.90
C GLY A 54 6.96 -1.60 -25.67
N ARG A 55 8.24 -1.96 -25.52
CA ARG A 55 9.33 -0.97 -25.41
C ARG A 55 9.48 -0.12 -26.68
N ALA A 56 9.29 -0.70 -27.86
CA ALA A 56 9.36 0.03 -29.12
C ALA A 56 8.19 1.02 -29.27
N ASP A 57 7.03 0.68 -28.75
CA ASP A 57 5.82 1.50 -28.81
C ASP A 57 5.68 2.45 -27.59
N ALA A 58 6.60 2.37 -26.60
CA ALA A 58 6.49 3.00 -25.26
C ALA A 58 5.13 2.73 -24.58
N ASN A 59 4.51 1.57 -24.89
CA ASN A 59 3.16 1.23 -24.46
C ASN A 59 2.88 -0.28 -24.65
N PRO A 60 2.63 -1.06 -23.59
CA PRO A 60 2.41 -2.51 -23.70
C PRO A 60 1.06 -2.87 -24.34
N VAL A 61 0.09 -1.97 -24.36
CA VAL A 61 -1.25 -2.24 -24.94
C VAL A 61 -1.19 -2.26 -26.48
N VAL A 62 -0.25 -1.56 -27.11
CA VAL A 62 -0.15 -1.54 -28.58
C VAL A 62 0.11 -2.93 -29.15
N PRO A 63 1.15 -3.68 -28.73
CA PRO A 63 1.35 -5.05 -29.19
C PRO A 63 0.24 -6.00 -28.72
N LEU A 64 -0.32 -5.82 -27.51
CA LEU A 64 -1.44 -6.61 -27.03
C LEU A 64 -2.69 -6.45 -27.93
N ALA A 65 -3.08 -5.23 -28.26
CA ALA A 65 -4.22 -4.96 -29.14
C ALA A 65 -3.99 -5.49 -30.57
N ARG A 66 -2.74 -5.50 -31.04
CA ARG A 66 -2.37 -6.13 -32.32
C ARG A 66 -2.59 -7.65 -32.24
N ALA A 67 -2.06 -8.31 -31.22
CA ALA A 67 -2.20 -9.74 -31.03
C ALA A 67 -3.66 -10.18 -30.80
N LEU A 68 -4.45 -9.35 -30.11
CA LEU A 68 -5.90 -9.56 -29.94
C LEU A 68 -6.63 -9.52 -31.29
N ARG A 69 -6.35 -8.49 -32.12
CA ARG A 69 -7.00 -8.34 -33.44
C ARG A 69 -6.63 -9.43 -34.42
N GLU A 70 -5.48 -10.06 -34.31
CA GLU A 70 -5.11 -11.24 -35.11
C GLU A 70 -6.04 -12.44 -34.77
N ARG A 71 -6.60 -12.50 -33.56
CA ARG A 71 -7.52 -13.56 -33.10
C ARG A 71 -8.98 -13.18 -33.31
N ALA A 72 -9.30 -11.91 -33.00
CA ALA A 72 -10.65 -11.34 -33.10
C ALA A 72 -10.56 -9.91 -33.67
N PRO A 73 -10.87 -9.71 -34.95
CA PRO A 73 -10.71 -8.41 -35.65
C PRO A 73 -11.51 -7.27 -35.01
N GLY A 74 -12.55 -7.58 -34.23
CA GLY A 74 -13.36 -6.61 -33.49
C GLY A 74 -12.75 -6.12 -32.17
N ALA A 75 -11.68 -6.73 -31.67
CA ALA A 75 -11.08 -6.40 -30.39
C ALA A 75 -10.56 -4.96 -30.32
N HIS A 76 -10.54 -4.40 -29.11
CA HIS A 76 -10.08 -3.03 -28.81
C HIS A 76 -10.87 -1.95 -29.58
N ARG A 77 -12.15 -2.18 -29.87
CA ARG A 77 -12.97 -1.26 -30.68
C ARG A 77 -13.32 0.02 -29.90
N GLY A 78 -12.92 1.16 -30.45
CA GLY A 78 -13.24 2.49 -29.92
C GLY A 78 -12.38 2.93 -28.73
N ALA A 79 -11.71 2.00 -28.05
CA ALA A 79 -10.81 2.34 -26.95
C ALA A 79 -9.47 2.92 -27.44
N THR A 80 -8.78 3.57 -26.54
CA THR A 80 -7.37 3.91 -26.66
C THR A 80 -6.53 3.06 -25.70
N SER A 81 -5.24 2.93 -25.97
CA SER A 81 -4.34 2.16 -25.10
C SER A 81 -4.40 2.62 -23.64
N GLN A 82 -4.60 3.91 -23.40
CA GLN A 82 -4.68 4.44 -22.03
C GLN A 82 -5.94 3.98 -21.30
N ASP A 83 -7.07 3.80 -21.98
CA ASP A 83 -8.29 3.25 -21.38
C ASP A 83 -8.02 1.87 -20.75
N ILE A 84 -7.35 1.03 -21.49
CA ILE A 84 -7.04 -0.35 -21.08
C ILE A 84 -6.00 -0.36 -19.96
N LEU A 85 -4.91 0.40 -20.11
CA LEU A 85 -3.81 0.36 -19.14
C LEU A 85 -4.17 1.05 -17.83
N ASP A 86 -4.89 2.19 -17.85
CA ASP A 86 -5.35 2.86 -16.64
C ASP A 86 -6.38 2.02 -15.89
N THR A 87 -7.30 1.37 -16.61
CA THR A 87 -8.24 0.42 -16.01
C THR A 87 -7.50 -0.78 -15.41
N ALA A 88 -6.51 -1.33 -16.12
CA ALA A 88 -5.65 -2.39 -15.60
C ALA A 88 -4.90 -1.94 -14.33
N ALA A 89 -4.39 -0.71 -14.29
CA ALA A 89 -3.77 -0.14 -13.09
C ALA A 89 -4.72 -0.14 -11.89
N MET A 90 -6.00 0.21 -12.08
CA MET A 90 -6.99 0.19 -11.02
C MET A 90 -7.36 -1.25 -10.58
N LEU A 91 -7.37 -2.21 -11.50
CA LEU A 91 -7.58 -3.63 -11.19
C LEU A 91 -6.39 -4.23 -10.41
N VAL A 92 -5.17 -3.98 -10.85
CA VAL A 92 -3.94 -4.35 -10.12
C VAL A 92 -3.91 -3.71 -8.74
N ALA A 93 -4.24 -2.42 -8.65
CA ALA A 93 -4.31 -1.70 -7.39
C ALA A 93 -5.37 -2.28 -6.46
N ARG A 94 -6.56 -2.64 -6.95
CA ARG A 94 -7.62 -3.30 -6.16
C ARG A 94 -7.11 -4.59 -5.54
N ASN A 95 -6.52 -5.46 -6.35
CA ASN A 95 -6.07 -6.78 -5.90
C ASN A 95 -4.89 -6.67 -4.90
N ALA A 96 -3.91 -5.81 -5.19
CA ALA A 96 -2.78 -5.58 -4.29
C ALA A 96 -3.23 -4.90 -2.98
N ARG A 97 -4.18 -3.94 -3.05
CA ARG A 97 -4.73 -3.24 -1.89
C ARG A 97 -5.31 -4.19 -0.86
N GLU A 98 -6.07 -5.21 -1.28
CA GLU A 98 -6.63 -6.21 -0.35
C GLU A 98 -5.53 -6.91 0.46
N LEU A 99 -4.42 -7.25 -0.17
CA LEU A 99 -3.27 -7.85 0.52
C LEU A 99 -2.63 -6.87 1.51
N VAL A 100 -2.48 -5.59 1.12
CA VAL A 100 -1.94 -4.54 2.00
C VAL A 100 -2.86 -4.31 3.19
N LEU A 101 -4.17 -4.25 2.98
CA LEU A 101 -5.17 -4.08 4.04
C LEU A 101 -5.14 -5.24 5.04
N ALA A 102 -5.01 -6.48 4.57
CA ALA A 102 -4.90 -7.65 5.45
C ALA A 102 -3.65 -7.59 6.36
N GLU A 103 -2.52 -7.13 5.84
CA GLU A 103 -1.31 -6.94 6.65
C GLU A 103 -1.44 -5.78 7.65
N LEU A 104 -2.10 -4.68 7.26
CA LEU A 104 -2.39 -3.56 8.17
C LEU A 104 -3.36 -3.97 9.28
N ASP A 105 -4.38 -4.80 8.97
CA ASP A 105 -5.30 -5.33 9.97
C ASP A 105 -4.58 -6.21 11.00
N GLY A 106 -3.66 -7.06 10.55
CA GLY A 106 -2.81 -7.85 11.45
C GLY A 106 -1.89 -6.99 12.32
N ALA A 107 -1.27 -5.97 11.74
CA ALA A 107 -0.43 -5.02 12.48
C ALA A 107 -1.24 -4.22 13.52
N ALA A 108 -2.45 -3.77 13.17
CA ALA A 108 -3.34 -3.06 14.09
C ALA A 108 -3.80 -3.96 15.23
N ALA A 109 -4.15 -5.23 14.95
CA ALA A 109 -4.52 -6.21 15.99
C ALA A 109 -3.37 -6.45 16.98
N ALA A 110 -2.14 -6.60 16.50
CA ALA A 110 -0.97 -6.75 17.35
C ALA A 110 -0.70 -5.51 18.20
N ALA A 111 -0.82 -4.32 17.60
CA ALA A 111 -0.70 -3.05 18.35
C ALA A 111 -1.79 -2.89 19.42
N ALA A 112 -3.03 -3.30 19.14
CA ALA A 112 -4.14 -3.29 20.09
C ALA A 112 -3.86 -4.22 21.29
N SER A 113 -3.36 -5.44 21.01
CA SER A 113 -2.97 -6.40 22.05
C SER A 113 -1.88 -5.84 22.96
N LEU A 114 -0.83 -5.24 22.39
CA LEU A 114 0.24 -4.59 23.15
C LEU A 114 -0.27 -3.40 23.97
N ALA A 115 -1.15 -2.58 23.41
CA ALA A 115 -1.76 -1.46 24.12
C ALA A 115 -2.57 -1.91 25.33
N GLU A 116 -3.35 -2.98 25.20
CA GLU A 116 -4.16 -3.54 26.27
C GLU A 116 -3.30 -4.22 27.35
N GLN A 117 -2.35 -5.08 26.95
CA GLN A 117 -1.49 -5.82 27.87
C GLN A 117 -0.59 -4.91 28.71
N HIS A 118 -0.12 -3.81 28.12
CA HIS A 118 0.84 -2.90 28.74
C HIS A 118 0.25 -1.54 29.09
N ARG A 119 -1.08 -1.46 29.27
CA ARG A 119 -1.79 -0.19 29.51
C ARG A 119 -1.22 0.62 30.68
N SER A 120 -0.75 -0.06 31.73
CA SER A 120 -0.16 0.54 32.92
C SER A 120 1.35 0.32 33.07
N THR A 121 2.01 -0.33 32.12
CA THR A 121 3.46 -0.55 32.16
C THR A 121 4.19 0.78 32.04
N PRO A 122 4.89 1.26 33.08
CA PRO A 122 5.51 2.57 33.09
C PRO A 122 6.76 2.59 32.19
N MET A 123 6.95 3.70 31.50
CA MET A 123 8.16 3.98 30.72
C MET A 123 8.50 5.46 30.73
N ALA A 124 9.76 5.81 30.50
CA ALA A 124 10.15 7.19 30.27
C ALA A 124 9.66 7.66 28.88
N ALA A 125 8.83 8.72 28.85
CA ALA A 125 8.61 9.41 27.59
C ALA A 125 9.93 10.06 27.11
N ARG A 126 10.07 10.24 25.80
CA ARG A 126 11.24 10.93 25.21
C ARG A 126 10.77 11.96 24.20
N THR A 127 11.07 13.22 24.50
CA THR A 127 10.85 14.35 23.58
C THR A 127 12.20 14.87 23.10
N LEU A 128 12.34 15.11 21.79
CA LEU A 128 13.62 15.51 21.19
C LEU A 128 14.78 14.55 21.59
N LEU A 129 14.48 13.25 21.73
CA LEU A 129 15.39 12.18 22.17
C LEU A 129 15.90 12.31 23.61
N GLN A 130 15.38 13.25 24.41
CA GLN A 130 15.68 13.42 25.84
C GLN A 130 14.53 12.88 26.68
N GLN A 131 14.83 12.35 27.87
CA GLN A 131 13.80 11.91 28.80
C GLN A 131 12.90 13.07 29.23
N ALA A 132 11.61 12.80 29.21
CA ALA A 132 10.54 13.66 29.73
C ALA A 132 9.81 12.94 30.86
N ALA A 133 8.65 13.44 31.25
CA ALA A 133 7.82 12.81 32.27
C ALA A 133 7.49 11.34 31.94
N PRO A 134 7.27 10.49 32.95
CA PRO A 134 6.82 9.11 32.75
C PRO A 134 5.49 9.02 32.02
N THR A 135 5.36 7.99 31.18
CA THR A 135 4.14 7.59 30.47
C THR A 135 3.95 6.08 30.59
N THR A 136 3.06 5.47 29.79
CA THR A 136 2.96 4.01 29.71
C THR A 136 3.32 3.49 28.32
N PHE A 137 3.85 2.28 28.25
CA PHE A 137 4.10 1.61 26.97
C PHE A 137 2.79 1.35 26.22
N GLY A 138 1.70 1.04 26.98
CA GLY A 138 0.38 0.89 26.38
C GLY A 138 -0.08 2.13 25.62
N LEU A 139 0.17 3.34 26.13
CA LEU A 139 -0.17 4.57 25.41
C LEU A 139 0.69 4.76 24.15
N LYS A 140 1.96 4.36 24.17
CA LYS A 140 2.80 4.35 22.96
C LYS A 140 2.24 3.38 21.91
N ALA A 141 1.89 2.16 22.29
CA ALA A 141 1.28 1.16 21.41
C ALA A 141 -0.10 1.61 20.90
N ALA A 142 -0.90 2.29 21.72
CA ALA A 142 -2.16 2.91 21.32
C ALA A 142 -1.96 3.99 20.24
N GLY A 143 -0.88 4.74 20.30
CA GLY A 143 -0.50 5.69 19.25
C GLY A 143 -0.19 4.99 17.92
N TRP A 144 0.49 3.85 17.95
CA TRP A 144 0.72 3.03 16.75
C TRP A 144 -0.59 2.50 16.19
N LEU A 145 -1.47 1.96 17.06
CA LEU A 145 -2.78 1.45 16.68
C LEU A 145 -3.60 2.49 15.92
N VAL A 146 -3.75 3.68 16.48
CA VAL A 146 -4.53 4.76 15.82
C VAL A 146 -3.92 5.12 14.46
N GLY A 147 -2.59 5.25 14.37
CA GLY A 147 -1.93 5.54 13.11
C GLY A 147 -2.15 4.48 12.04
N LEU A 148 -2.11 3.19 12.40
CA LEU A 148 -2.36 2.07 11.49
C LEU A 148 -3.84 2.01 11.05
N VAL A 149 -4.78 2.19 11.97
CA VAL A 149 -6.22 2.20 11.67
C VAL A 149 -6.60 3.35 10.74
N ASP A 150 -6.12 4.55 11.00
CA ASP A 150 -6.41 5.71 10.16
C ASP A 150 -5.81 5.58 8.75
N ALA A 151 -4.59 5.04 8.65
CA ALA A 151 -3.95 4.77 7.38
C ALA A 151 -4.68 3.68 6.59
N ARG A 152 -5.09 2.61 7.26
CA ARG A 152 -5.91 1.54 6.69
C ARG A 152 -7.22 2.07 6.13
N ARG A 153 -7.93 2.93 6.86
CA ARG A 153 -9.19 3.56 6.40
C ARG A 153 -8.98 4.41 5.16
N ARG A 154 -7.92 5.22 5.11
CA ARG A 154 -7.59 6.04 3.93
C ARG A 154 -7.34 5.16 2.72
N LEU A 155 -6.55 4.09 2.86
CA LEU A 155 -6.24 3.19 1.76
C LEU A 155 -7.48 2.43 1.28
N ALA A 156 -8.33 1.95 2.19
CA ALA A 156 -9.59 1.29 1.84
C ALA A 156 -10.57 2.24 1.12
N GLY A 157 -10.57 3.51 1.48
CA GLY A 157 -11.42 4.54 0.87
C GLY A 157 -10.85 5.17 -0.41
N ALA A 158 -9.66 4.78 -0.86
CA ALA A 158 -9.09 5.29 -2.10
C ALA A 158 -9.94 4.83 -3.29
N ARG A 159 -10.35 5.79 -4.13
CA ARG A 159 -11.21 5.53 -5.29
C ARG A 159 -10.43 4.84 -6.40
N LEU A 160 -11.06 3.86 -7.03
CA LEU A 160 -10.49 3.08 -8.13
C LEU A 160 -11.47 3.13 -9.34
N PRO A 161 -11.52 4.23 -10.10
CA PRO A 161 -12.40 4.36 -11.24
C PRO A 161 -11.88 3.60 -12.46
N ALA A 162 -12.80 3.09 -13.27
CA ALA A 162 -12.48 2.64 -14.61
C ALA A 162 -12.07 3.81 -15.51
N GLN A 163 -11.37 3.54 -16.60
CA GLN A 163 -11.04 4.53 -17.63
C GLN A 163 -11.55 4.04 -18.98
N LEU A 164 -12.49 4.77 -19.57
CA LEU A 164 -12.95 4.53 -20.94
C LEU A 164 -13.36 5.85 -21.56
N GLY A 165 -12.49 6.47 -22.33
CA GLY A 165 -12.71 7.76 -22.97
C GLY A 165 -12.47 7.74 -24.48
N GLY A 166 -11.85 6.71 -25.01
CA GLY A 166 -11.44 6.65 -26.41
C GLY A 166 -10.27 7.60 -26.72
N PRO A 167 -9.97 7.82 -28.00
CA PRO A 167 -8.78 8.56 -28.42
C PRO A 167 -8.68 9.99 -27.89
N VAL A 168 -9.80 10.67 -27.69
CA VAL A 168 -9.85 12.10 -27.33
C VAL A 168 -10.84 12.41 -26.17
N GLY A 169 -11.22 11.41 -25.39
CA GLY A 169 -12.08 11.62 -24.21
C GLY A 169 -13.56 11.81 -24.51
N THR A 170 -14.07 11.32 -25.66
CA THR A 170 -15.45 11.51 -26.12
C THR A 170 -16.26 10.21 -26.26
N MET A 171 -15.88 9.18 -25.48
CA MET A 171 -16.63 7.93 -25.44
C MET A 171 -18.02 8.15 -24.82
N ASP A 172 -18.98 7.33 -25.27
CA ASP A 172 -20.35 7.34 -24.74
C ASP A 172 -20.34 7.03 -23.22
N PRO A 173 -20.89 7.94 -22.38
CA PRO A 173 -20.95 7.73 -20.94
C PRO A 173 -21.69 6.47 -20.54
N GLU A 174 -22.76 6.07 -21.25
CA GLU A 174 -23.51 4.83 -20.94
C GLU A 174 -22.64 3.59 -21.15
N LEU A 175 -21.81 3.59 -22.21
CA LEU A 175 -20.85 2.52 -22.42
C LEU A 175 -19.80 2.48 -21.30
N THR A 176 -19.30 3.64 -20.88
CA THR A 176 -18.33 3.76 -19.77
C THR A 176 -18.94 3.25 -18.46
N SER A 177 -20.20 3.56 -18.17
CA SER A 177 -20.92 3.07 -16.98
C SER A 177 -21.01 1.53 -16.98
N ARG A 178 -21.44 0.92 -18.10
CA ARG A 178 -21.53 -0.55 -18.22
C ARG A 178 -20.16 -1.22 -18.12
N PHE A 179 -19.14 -0.61 -18.69
CA PHE A 179 -17.75 -1.09 -18.61
C PHE A 179 -17.23 -1.09 -17.17
N ALA A 180 -17.41 0.02 -16.43
CA ALA A 180 -17.03 0.12 -15.03
C ALA A 180 -17.77 -0.93 -14.17
N ALA A 181 -19.09 -1.09 -14.39
CA ALA A 181 -19.90 -2.07 -13.68
C ALA A 181 -19.46 -3.52 -13.96
N ALA A 182 -19.11 -3.86 -15.21
CA ALA A 182 -18.62 -5.20 -15.57
C ALA A 182 -17.32 -5.56 -14.84
N LEU A 183 -16.48 -4.56 -14.51
CA LEU A 183 -15.21 -4.74 -13.81
C LEU A 183 -15.31 -4.59 -12.29
N GLY A 184 -16.47 -4.16 -11.76
CA GLY A 184 -16.63 -3.83 -10.36
C GLY A 184 -15.74 -2.65 -9.92
N LEU A 185 -15.49 -1.72 -10.82
CA LEU A 185 -14.78 -0.46 -10.58
C LEU A 185 -15.78 0.71 -10.49
N GLU A 186 -15.33 1.84 -9.95
CA GLU A 186 -16.15 3.04 -9.90
C GLU A 186 -16.32 3.67 -11.30
N GLU A 187 -17.52 4.19 -11.58
CA GLU A 187 -17.75 5.00 -12.77
C GLU A 187 -17.08 6.36 -12.62
N PRO A 188 -16.26 6.81 -13.59
CA PRO A 188 -15.68 8.15 -13.57
C PRO A 188 -16.72 9.19 -14.01
N VAL A 189 -16.64 10.41 -13.46
CA VAL A 189 -17.52 11.52 -13.89
C VAL A 189 -17.23 11.95 -15.33
N VAL A 190 -15.95 11.94 -15.71
CA VAL A 190 -15.43 12.18 -17.06
C VAL A 190 -14.17 11.34 -17.25
N PRO A 191 -13.72 11.08 -18.49
CA PRO A 191 -12.40 10.44 -18.73
C PRO A 191 -11.29 11.22 -18.03
N TRP A 192 -10.41 10.49 -17.33
CA TRP A 192 -9.39 11.07 -16.47
C TRP A 192 -7.95 10.86 -16.98
N HIS A 193 -7.78 10.75 -18.32
CA HIS A 193 -6.49 10.52 -18.99
C HIS A 193 -5.36 11.43 -18.51
N VAL A 194 -5.68 12.71 -18.24
CA VAL A 194 -4.72 13.73 -17.79
C VAL A 194 -5.10 14.33 -16.42
N HIS A 195 -6.28 13.99 -15.87
CA HIS A 195 -6.70 14.35 -14.53
C HIS A 195 -6.37 13.21 -13.55
N ARG A 196 -5.11 13.09 -13.18
CA ARG A 196 -4.58 11.94 -12.46
C ARG A 196 -4.91 11.89 -10.95
N GLY A 197 -5.95 12.61 -10.54
CA GLY A 197 -6.46 12.62 -9.15
C GLY A 197 -6.56 11.22 -8.53
N PRO A 198 -7.20 10.22 -9.18
CA PRO A 198 -7.31 8.86 -8.63
C PRO A 198 -5.96 8.19 -8.35
N VAL A 199 -4.98 8.38 -9.24
CA VAL A 199 -3.63 7.83 -9.07
C VAL A 199 -2.89 8.55 -7.94
N ALA A 200 -3.00 9.87 -7.87
CA ALA A 200 -2.39 10.68 -6.83
C ALA A 200 -2.98 10.38 -5.44
N GLU A 201 -4.32 10.24 -5.33
CA GLU A 201 -5.00 9.86 -4.09
C GLU A 201 -4.56 8.47 -3.60
N LEU A 202 -4.48 7.49 -4.50
CA LEU A 202 -3.98 6.16 -4.17
C LEU A 202 -2.52 6.19 -3.72
N GLY A 203 -1.65 6.94 -4.44
CA GLY A 203 -0.25 7.12 -4.07
C GLY A 203 -0.09 7.72 -2.68
N ALA A 204 -0.86 8.77 -2.36
CA ALA A 204 -0.86 9.42 -1.05
C ALA A 204 -1.38 8.48 0.06
N ALA A 205 -2.39 7.64 -0.22
CA ALA A 205 -2.90 6.66 0.73
C ALA A 205 -1.88 5.55 1.03
N LEU A 206 -1.16 5.07 0.01
CA LEU A 206 -0.08 4.10 0.16
C LEU A 206 1.09 4.67 0.96
N ASP A 207 1.47 5.93 0.72
CA ASP A 207 2.52 6.62 1.48
C ASP A 207 2.12 6.78 2.96
N ALA A 208 0.88 7.17 3.23
CA ALA A 208 0.36 7.27 4.60
C ALA A 208 0.38 5.91 5.33
N ALA A 209 0.02 4.82 4.64
CA ALA A 209 0.08 3.47 5.20
C ALA A 209 1.53 3.05 5.52
N ALA A 210 2.43 3.28 4.59
CA ALA A 210 3.85 3.00 4.78
C ALA A 210 4.49 3.87 5.88
N ALA A 211 4.10 5.14 6.00
CA ALA A 211 4.56 6.04 7.05
C ALA A 211 4.11 5.61 8.45
N ALA A 212 2.87 5.10 8.60
CA ALA A 212 2.39 4.53 9.86
C ALA A 212 3.22 3.31 10.27
N CYS A 213 3.52 2.41 9.34
CA CYS A 213 4.39 1.26 9.57
C CYS A 213 5.83 1.68 9.91
N ALA A 214 6.36 2.70 9.23
CA ALA A 214 7.69 3.24 9.51
C ALA A 214 7.80 3.88 10.90
N LYS A 215 6.72 4.50 11.40
CA LYS A 215 6.68 5.05 12.77
C LYS A 215 6.80 3.94 13.81
N VAL A 216 6.07 2.83 13.64
CA VAL A 216 6.24 1.63 14.47
C VAL A 216 7.70 1.16 14.43
N GLY A 217 8.23 0.94 13.22
CA GLY A 217 9.61 0.48 13.04
C GLY A 217 10.66 1.41 13.63
N LEU A 218 10.44 2.74 13.56
CA LEU A 218 11.35 3.72 14.17
C LEU A 218 11.36 3.60 15.68
N ASP A 219 10.18 3.53 16.32
CA ASP A 219 10.10 3.42 17.77
C ASP A 219 10.71 2.11 18.27
N VAL A 220 10.44 0.98 17.58
CA VAL A 220 11.04 -0.32 17.94
C VAL A 220 12.57 -0.26 17.84
N VAL A 221 13.12 0.30 16.75
CA VAL A 221 14.59 0.45 16.60
C VAL A 221 15.18 1.30 17.72
N LEU A 222 14.53 2.39 18.11
CA LEU A 222 15.01 3.28 19.18
C LEU A 222 14.91 2.61 20.56
N LEU A 223 13.85 1.88 20.84
CA LEU A 223 13.66 1.19 22.12
C LEU A 223 14.53 -0.07 22.26
N ALA A 224 14.93 -0.69 21.14
CA ALA A 224 15.79 -1.86 21.10
C ALA A 224 17.31 -1.54 21.13
N GLN A 225 17.70 -0.26 21.15
CA GLN A 225 19.12 0.11 21.30
C GLN A 225 19.72 -0.52 22.55
N THR A 226 20.98 -0.94 22.51
CA THR A 226 21.67 -1.57 23.64
C THR A 226 21.59 -0.77 24.92
N GLU A 227 21.73 0.56 24.82
CA GLU A 227 21.68 1.50 25.96
C GLU A 227 20.26 1.67 26.51
N VAL A 228 19.23 1.47 25.68
CA VAL A 228 17.81 1.57 26.05
C VAL A 228 17.28 0.21 26.50
N GLY A 229 17.26 -0.77 25.61
CA GLY A 229 16.94 -2.17 25.90
C GLY A 229 15.51 -2.41 26.40
N GLU A 230 14.56 -1.56 26.04
CA GLU A 230 13.17 -1.60 26.53
C GLU A 230 12.28 -2.58 25.75
N VAL A 231 12.70 -2.96 24.53
CA VAL A 231 12.04 -3.99 23.73
C VAL A 231 13.07 -4.83 22.96
N SER A 232 12.65 -6.02 22.50
CA SER A 232 13.35 -6.81 21.49
C SER A 232 12.37 -7.53 20.57
N GLU A 233 12.79 -7.88 19.36
CA GLU A 233 12.03 -8.78 18.49
C GLU A 233 12.41 -10.23 18.83
N ALA A 234 11.43 -11.12 19.05
CA ALA A 234 11.64 -12.53 19.34
C ALA A 234 12.44 -13.20 18.22
N GLU A 235 12.07 -12.93 16.97
CA GLU A 235 12.82 -13.34 15.77
C GLU A 235 13.82 -12.25 15.36
N SER A 236 14.80 -11.98 16.20
CA SER A 236 15.82 -10.99 15.93
C SER A 236 16.75 -11.40 14.79
N GLY A 237 17.15 -10.44 13.94
CA GLY A 237 18.18 -10.66 12.94
C GLY A 237 19.56 -10.89 13.57
N GLY A 238 20.25 -11.91 13.11
CA GLY A 238 21.62 -12.21 13.57
C GLY A 238 22.65 -11.23 13.01
N SER A 239 23.88 -11.37 13.51
CA SER A 239 25.06 -10.70 12.96
C SER A 239 26.03 -11.73 12.42
N SER A 240 26.61 -11.47 11.24
CA SER A 240 27.62 -12.35 10.64
C SER A 240 28.94 -12.39 11.42
N SER A 241 29.21 -11.36 12.24
CA SER A 241 30.46 -11.21 12.97
C SER A 241 30.32 -11.15 14.50
N MET A 242 29.11 -10.91 15.01
CA MET A 242 28.86 -10.71 16.44
C MET A 242 27.67 -11.57 16.90
N PRO A 243 27.90 -12.80 17.43
CA PRO A 243 26.82 -13.75 17.77
C PRO A 243 25.82 -13.25 18.82
N HIS A 244 26.24 -12.32 19.68
CA HIS A 244 25.39 -11.74 20.72
C HIS A 244 24.50 -10.59 20.25
N LYS A 245 24.72 -10.10 19.01
CA LYS A 245 23.98 -8.95 18.47
C LYS A 245 22.61 -9.39 17.97
N ARG A 246 21.57 -8.83 18.55
CA ARG A 246 20.16 -9.00 18.15
C ARG A 246 19.68 -7.74 17.44
N ASN A 247 19.39 -7.84 16.15
CA ASN A 247 18.91 -6.69 15.37
C ASN A 247 17.38 -6.72 15.25
N PRO A 248 16.67 -5.60 15.41
CA PRO A 248 15.24 -5.52 15.15
C PRO A 248 15.00 -5.50 13.62
N ALA A 249 15.14 -6.67 13.00
CA ALA A 249 15.22 -6.81 11.55
C ALA A 249 13.89 -6.46 10.86
N ALA A 250 12.76 -6.85 11.45
CA ALA A 250 11.45 -6.55 10.90
C ALA A 250 11.17 -5.03 10.95
N ALA A 251 11.46 -4.38 12.07
CA ALA A 251 11.34 -2.94 12.22
C ALA A 251 12.22 -2.17 11.21
N VAL A 252 13.45 -2.64 10.98
CA VAL A 252 14.35 -2.05 9.95
C VAL A 252 13.77 -2.20 8.55
N LEU A 253 13.19 -3.38 8.22
CA LEU A 253 12.56 -3.62 6.92
C LEU A 253 11.32 -2.75 6.71
N ALA A 254 10.45 -2.59 7.71
CA ALA A 254 9.29 -1.70 7.62
C ALA A 254 9.70 -0.27 7.23
N ARG A 255 10.76 0.26 7.86
CA ARG A 255 11.32 1.57 7.54
C ARG A 255 11.93 1.65 6.13
N ALA A 256 12.64 0.62 5.71
CA ALA A 256 13.25 0.57 4.38
C ALA A 256 12.19 0.57 3.28
N CYS A 257 11.16 -0.29 3.41
CA CYS A 257 10.04 -0.34 2.48
C CYS A 257 9.30 1.00 2.39
N ALA A 258 9.02 1.64 3.53
CA ALA A 258 8.34 2.93 3.55
C ALA A 258 9.10 4.04 2.81
N ARG A 259 10.44 4.05 2.87
CA ARG A 259 11.25 5.02 2.10
C ARG A 259 11.10 4.84 0.60
N ILE A 260 10.95 3.58 0.14
CA ILE A 260 10.73 3.27 -1.27
C ILE A 260 9.31 3.73 -1.70
N VAL A 261 8.30 3.47 -0.86
CA VAL A 261 6.93 3.97 -1.11
C VAL A 261 6.92 5.48 -1.25
N HIS A 262 7.52 6.21 -0.30
CA HIS A 262 7.58 7.67 -0.31
C HIS A 262 8.19 8.23 -1.60
N ALA A 263 9.29 7.64 -2.08
CA ALA A 263 9.92 8.05 -3.32
C ALA A 263 9.02 7.85 -4.54
N ASN A 264 8.28 6.74 -4.60
CA ASN A 264 7.37 6.43 -5.71
C ASN A 264 6.07 7.24 -5.63
N ALA A 265 5.54 7.51 -4.44
CA ALA A 265 4.38 8.37 -4.27
C ALA A 265 4.60 9.78 -4.83
N GLY A 266 5.81 10.30 -4.75
CA GLY A 266 6.18 11.57 -5.38
C GLY A 266 6.01 11.58 -6.91
N LEU A 267 6.30 10.46 -7.58
CA LEU A 267 6.05 10.31 -9.03
C LEU A 267 4.55 10.27 -9.35
N LEU A 268 3.74 9.62 -8.51
CA LEU A 268 2.29 9.49 -8.70
C LEU A 268 1.53 10.80 -8.47
N THR A 269 2.14 11.79 -7.82
CA THR A 269 1.53 13.08 -7.48
C THR A 269 2.10 14.26 -8.28
N ALA A 270 2.98 14.03 -9.26
CA ALA A 270 3.72 15.09 -9.95
C ALA A 270 2.83 16.06 -10.74
N GLY A 271 1.79 15.60 -11.45
CA GLY A 271 0.72 16.45 -11.98
C GLY A 271 1.02 17.26 -13.25
N ASP A 272 2.07 16.93 -13.99
CA ASP A 272 2.47 17.60 -15.24
C ASP A 272 2.09 16.79 -16.49
N TYR A 273 0.81 16.86 -16.87
CA TYR A 273 0.25 16.09 -17.99
C TYR A 273 -0.24 17.01 -19.10
N GLU A 274 0.31 16.81 -20.31
CA GLU A 274 0.08 17.68 -21.46
C GLU A 274 -1.26 17.37 -22.15
N HIS A 275 -1.98 18.39 -22.51
CA HIS A 275 -3.19 18.36 -23.34
C HIS A 275 -4.16 17.23 -22.94
N GLU A 276 -4.51 16.36 -23.88
CA GLU A 276 -5.39 15.20 -23.69
C GLU A 276 -4.61 13.89 -23.45
N ARG A 277 -3.26 13.93 -23.55
CA ARG A 277 -2.40 12.77 -23.32
C ARG A 277 -0.97 13.17 -22.96
N ALA A 278 -0.47 12.62 -21.86
CA ALA A 278 0.87 12.89 -21.39
C ALA A 278 1.95 12.23 -22.27
N ALA A 279 3.10 12.88 -22.36
CA ALA A 279 4.25 12.43 -23.13
C ALA A 279 5.43 12.12 -22.20
N GLY A 280 5.35 11.02 -21.46
CA GLY A 280 6.38 10.53 -20.54
C GLY A 280 5.92 10.42 -19.08
N ALA A 281 5.17 11.39 -18.58
CA ALA A 281 4.68 11.38 -17.19
C ALA A 281 3.80 10.16 -16.90
N TRP A 282 2.87 9.83 -17.81
CA TRP A 282 2.02 8.64 -17.70
C TRP A 282 2.81 7.33 -17.65
N GLN A 283 3.83 7.18 -18.50
CA GLN A 283 4.70 5.99 -18.49
C GLN A 283 5.49 5.85 -17.18
N ALA A 284 5.84 6.94 -16.53
CA ALA A 284 6.55 6.92 -15.25
C ALA A 284 5.66 6.43 -14.09
N GLU A 285 4.34 6.55 -14.19
CA GLU A 285 3.41 6.08 -13.17
C GLU A 285 3.41 4.55 -13.02
N TRP A 286 3.54 3.78 -14.09
CA TRP A 286 3.34 2.32 -14.06
C TRP A 286 4.31 1.60 -13.13
N PRO A 287 5.64 1.76 -13.29
CA PRO A 287 6.59 1.16 -12.36
C PRO A 287 6.48 1.76 -10.95
N ALA A 288 6.15 3.06 -10.83
CA ALA A 288 5.99 3.72 -9.55
C ALA A 288 4.80 3.16 -8.77
N LEU A 289 3.66 2.92 -9.43
CA LEU A 289 2.47 2.34 -8.81
C LEU A 289 2.73 0.89 -8.35
N SER A 290 3.31 0.06 -9.22
CA SER A 290 3.68 -1.32 -8.87
C SER A 290 4.62 -1.36 -7.66
N ALA A 291 5.64 -0.50 -7.65
CA ALA A 291 6.57 -0.40 -6.53
C ALA A 291 5.88 0.10 -5.25
N ALA A 292 5.05 1.15 -5.34
CA ALA A 292 4.33 1.69 -4.18
C ALA A 292 3.41 0.64 -3.54
N LEU A 293 2.63 -0.09 -4.34
CA LEU A 293 1.75 -1.18 -3.88
C LEU A 293 2.56 -2.31 -3.20
N ALA A 294 3.57 -2.82 -3.88
CA ALA A 294 4.39 -3.92 -3.38
C ALA A 294 5.10 -3.56 -2.06
N PHE A 295 5.75 -2.40 -2.02
CA PHE A 295 6.51 -1.99 -0.85
C PHE A 295 5.64 -1.46 0.29
N ALA A 296 4.44 -0.94 0.03
CA ALA A 296 3.47 -0.64 1.09
C ALA A 296 3.04 -1.93 1.82
N GLY A 297 2.75 -3.00 1.06
CA GLY A 297 2.50 -4.31 1.64
C GLY A 297 3.72 -4.88 2.36
N GLY A 298 4.92 -4.70 1.82
CA GLY A 298 6.17 -5.08 2.49
C GLY A 298 6.38 -4.34 3.81
N ALA A 299 6.05 -3.05 3.87
CA ALA A 299 6.11 -2.26 5.11
C ALA A 299 5.10 -2.75 6.15
N ALA A 300 3.85 -3.03 5.72
CA ALA A 300 2.78 -3.52 6.58
C ALA A 300 3.09 -4.92 7.14
N ALA A 301 3.53 -5.85 6.29
CA ALA A 301 3.93 -7.20 6.71
C ALA A 301 5.10 -7.19 7.69
N ALA A 302 6.08 -6.31 7.46
CA ALA A 302 7.23 -6.16 8.35
C ALA A 302 6.82 -5.52 9.69
N ALA A 303 5.95 -4.52 9.69
CA ALA A 303 5.42 -3.91 10.92
C ALA A 303 4.58 -4.90 11.72
N ARG A 304 3.72 -5.68 11.06
CA ARG A 304 2.96 -6.78 11.69
C ARG A 304 3.88 -7.78 12.36
N ARG A 305 4.87 -8.31 11.63
CA ARG A 305 5.84 -9.28 12.17
C ARG A 305 6.60 -8.71 13.38
N SER A 306 7.01 -7.43 13.30
CA SER A 306 7.69 -6.76 14.42
C SER A 306 6.81 -6.68 15.66
N LEU A 307 5.52 -6.33 15.51
CA LEU A 307 4.58 -6.17 16.61
C LEU A 307 4.11 -7.52 17.20
N GLU A 308 3.84 -8.53 16.34
CA GLU A 308 3.44 -9.86 16.80
C GLU A 308 4.55 -10.57 17.61
N GLY A 309 5.82 -10.28 17.28
CA GLY A 309 6.98 -10.84 17.98
C GLY A 309 7.66 -9.87 18.94
N LEU A 310 7.00 -8.79 19.35
CA LEU A 310 7.61 -7.80 20.23
C LEU A 310 7.63 -8.26 21.68
N GLU A 311 8.83 -8.44 22.23
CA GLU A 311 9.07 -8.68 23.66
C GLU A 311 9.26 -7.34 24.38
N VAL A 312 8.46 -7.11 25.42
CA VAL A 312 8.47 -5.85 26.19
C VAL A 312 9.18 -6.09 27.53
N HIS A 313 10.26 -5.36 27.78
CA HIS A 313 11.07 -5.48 29.00
C HIS A 313 10.64 -4.44 30.05
N ALA A 314 9.52 -4.71 30.74
CA ALA A 314 8.91 -3.80 31.71
C ALA A 314 9.87 -3.37 32.83
N ASP A 315 10.68 -4.30 33.36
CA ASP A 315 11.68 -4.00 34.40
C ASP A 315 12.74 -3.01 33.92
N ARG A 316 13.15 -3.15 32.63
CA ARG A 316 14.10 -2.24 32.00
C ARG A 316 13.48 -0.86 31.78
N MET A 317 12.21 -0.81 31.35
CA MET A 317 11.47 0.45 31.21
C MET A 317 11.40 1.19 32.54
N GLN A 318 11.03 0.49 33.62
CA GLN A 318 10.99 1.06 34.98
C GLN A 318 12.36 1.57 35.44
N ALA A 319 13.42 0.80 35.22
CA ALA A 319 14.80 1.15 35.62
C ALA A 319 15.35 2.37 34.80
N ASN A 320 14.85 2.60 33.61
CA ASN A 320 15.27 3.74 32.78
C ASN A 320 14.60 5.06 33.16
N ILE A 321 13.57 5.08 34.03
CA ILE A 321 12.88 6.31 34.41
C ILE A 321 13.79 7.09 35.36
N ALA A 322 14.28 8.26 34.91
CA ALA A 322 15.14 9.15 35.70
C ALA A 322 14.48 10.48 36.06
N VAL A 323 13.25 10.72 35.60
CA VAL A 323 12.49 11.97 35.84
C VAL A 323 11.20 11.66 36.55
N GLU A 324 10.86 12.45 37.56
CA GLU A 324 9.60 12.32 38.29
C GLU A 324 8.39 12.76 37.47
N ALA A 325 7.22 12.22 37.82
CA ALA A 325 5.96 12.61 37.18
C ALA A 325 5.61 14.09 37.51
N LEU A 326 5.07 14.78 36.51
CA LEU A 326 4.57 16.14 36.73
C LEU A 326 3.17 16.12 37.36
N PRO A 327 2.81 17.15 38.15
CA PRO A 327 1.47 17.26 38.74
C PRO A 327 0.37 17.27 37.66
N GLY A 328 -0.64 16.43 37.81
CA GLY A 328 -1.76 16.30 36.89
C GLY A 328 -1.51 15.38 35.69
N GLU A 329 -0.30 14.86 35.53
CA GLU A 329 0.06 13.83 34.55
C GLU A 329 0.20 12.47 35.26
N GLY A 330 -0.21 11.39 34.62
CA GLY A 330 -0.05 10.08 35.23
C GLY A 330 -0.70 8.92 34.50
N ALA A 331 -0.51 7.74 35.06
CA ALA A 331 -0.97 6.47 34.51
C ALA A 331 -2.48 6.44 34.22
N ALA A 332 -3.31 7.01 35.07
CA ALA A 332 -4.76 7.02 34.88
C ALA A 332 -5.20 7.75 33.60
N THR A 333 -4.56 8.88 33.27
CA THR A 333 -4.81 9.59 31.99
C THR A 333 -4.33 8.78 30.82
N ALA A 334 -3.15 8.15 30.90
CA ALA A 334 -2.62 7.29 29.87
C ALA A 334 -3.53 6.09 29.60
N GLU A 335 -4.04 5.44 30.66
CA GLU A 335 -4.97 4.30 30.55
C GLU A 335 -6.30 4.71 29.89
N ALA A 336 -6.86 5.86 30.23
CA ALA A 336 -8.07 6.38 29.59
C ALA A 336 -7.87 6.66 28.09
N LEU A 337 -6.67 7.11 27.68
CA LEU A 337 -6.33 7.29 26.26
C LEU A 337 -6.14 5.95 25.53
N VAL A 338 -5.62 4.93 26.20
CA VAL A 338 -5.58 3.56 25.66
C VAL A 338 -6.99 3.05 25.40
N ASP A 339 -7.93 3.22 26.36
CA ASP A 339 -9.33 2.82 26.18
C ASP A 339 -9.99 3.50 24.99
N ARG A 340 -9.73 4.79 24.79
CA ARG A 340 -10.23 5.53 23.61
C ARG A 340 -9.66 4.97 22.29
N ALA A 341 -8.39 4.64 22.25
CA ALA A 341 -7.76 4.05 21.06
C ALA A 341 -8.32 2.67 20.73
N LEU A 342 -8.53 1.83 21.76
CA LEU A 342 -9.15 0.51 21.59
C LEU A 342 -10.63 0.61 21.15
N ALA A 343 -11.38 1.59 21.64
CA ALA A 343 -12.74 1.86 21.18
C ALA A 343 -12.74 2.28 19.71
N HIS A 344 -11.89 3.23 19.30
CA HIS A 344 -11.71 3.65 17.90
C HIS A 344 -11.37 2.48 16.98
N TYR A 345 -10.51 1.57 17.41
CA TYR A 345 -10.18 0.36 16.66
C TYR A 345 -11.40 -0.54 16.45
N ARG A 346 -12.17 -0.83 17.51
CA ARG A 346 -13.38 -1.69 17.44
C ARG A 346 -14.47 -1.11 16.54
N GLU A 347 -14.59 0.21 16.46
CA GLU A 347 -15.53 0.89 15.55
C GLU A 347 -15.07 0.86 14.08
N SER A 348 -13.82 0.46 13.84
CA SER A 348 -13.17 0.53 12.54
C SER A 348 -13.01 -0.83 11.85
N THR A 349 -13.20 -1.90 12.62
CA THR A 349 -13.20 -3.31 12.18
C THR A 349 -14.63 -3.83 12.09
#